data_4e66611645c800f11dcc49ee0bc19ffc
#
_entry.id   4e66611645c800f11dcc49ee0bc19ffc
#
_cell.length_a   1.000
_cell.length_b   1.000
_cell.length_c   1.000
_cell.angle_alpha   90.00
_cell.angle_beta   90.00
_cell.angle_gamma   90.00
#
_symmetry.space_group_name_H-M   'P 1'
#
loop_
_entity.id
_entity.type
_entity.pdbx_description
1 polymer ?
#
loop_
_entity_poly.entity_id
_entity_poly.type
_entity_poly.pdbx_seq_one_letter_code
_entity_poly.pdbx_strand_id
1 'polypeptide(L)'
;MKFFASLRRHPPSNRRLNLIGMAVVCMTLMAAVLTIWDLRREAVKTYSEEIENLGVAFAEQTSRTLQAVDLVLDQVKDRVLGSGIETPTQFEQLLSGRKWHQFLTDRLKNLPQADALALIDADGKRINASRRWPVSATDFSDRDFIAYFRLHDEPASFLGCR
;
A
#
# COMPACT_ATOMS: atom_id res chain seq x y z
N MET A 1 -21.84 93.72 11.83
CA MET A 1 -21.18 92.76 10.96
C MET A 1 -21.44 91.36 11.54
N LYS A 2 -22.47 90.72 11.29
CA LYS A 2 -23.01 89.82 10.28
C LYS A 2 -22.00 88.78 9.76
N PHE A 3 -22.43 87.54 9.90
CA PHE A 3 -22.05 86.33 9.19
C PHE A 3 -21.36 85.30 10.10
N PHE A 4 -21.87 84.17 10.27
CA PHE A 4 -22.26 82.92 9.65
C PHE A 4 -22.83 81.99 10.74
N ALA A 5 -24.13 81.87 10.81
CA ALA A 5 -24.77 80.68 11.37
C ALA A 5 -25.00 79.75 10.23
N SER A 6 -24.06 78.85 9.98
CA SER A 6 -24.24 77.79 9.01
C SER A 6 -24.95 76.61 9.66
N LEU A 7 -26.19 76.47 9.30
CA LEU A 7 -27.07 75.32 9.52
C LEU A 7 -26.42 74.01 9.15
N ARG A 8 -26.15 73.23 10.14
CA ARG A 8 -25.98 71.77 9.90
C ARG A 8 -27.37 71.12 10.02
N ARG A 9 -28.13 71.18 8.93
CA ARG A 9 -29.30 70.28 8.74
C ARG A 9 -28.80 68.90 8.47
N HIS A 10 -28.92 67.98 9.43
CA HIS A 10 -28.83 66.58 9.19
C HIS A 10 -30.12 66.09 8.50
N PRO A 11 -30.08 65.60 7.25
CA PRO A 11 -31.28 65.09 6.64
C PRO A 11 -31.65 63.77 7.32
N PRO A 12 -32.92 63.51 7.68
CA PRO A 12 -33.40 62.31 8.34
C PRO A 12 -33.39 61.06 7.42
N SER A 13 -32.94 61.23 6.18
CA SER A 13 -32.91 60.16 5.14
C SER A 13 -31.75 59.18 5.27
N ASN A 14 -30.64 59.60 5.89
CA ASN A 14 -29.40 58.77 5.87
C ASN A 14 -29.49 57.51 6.74
N ARG A 15 -30.34 57.50 7.77
CA ARG A 15 -30.47 56.35 8.67
C ARG A 15 -31.11 55.15 7.99
N ARG A 16 -32.10 55.34 7.12
CA ARG A 16 -32.74 54.30 6.33
C ARG A 16 -31.79 53.76 5.23
N LEU A 17 -31.04 54.66 4.60
CA LEU A 17 -30.06 54.31 3.60
C LEU A 17 -28.92 53.47 4.18
N ASN A 18 -28.41 53.85 5.36
CA ASN A 18 -27.39 53.10 6.08
C ASN A 18 -27.89 51.71 6.53
N LEU A 19 -29.15 51.59 6.98
CA LEU A 19 -29.75 50.32 7.36
C LEU A 19 -29.88 49.40 6.16
N ILE A 20 -30.31 49.89 5.00
CA ILE A 20 -30.40 49.13 3.77
C ILE A 20 -29.00 48.69 3.31
N GLY A 21 -28.02 49.56 3.31
CA GLY A 21 -26.63 49.24 2.97
C GLY A 21 -26.04 48.15 3.88
N MET A 22 -26.27 48.30 5.20
CA MET A 22 -25.81 47.28 6.16
C MET A 22 -26.51 45.93 5.96
N ALA A 23 -27.81 45.92 5.66
CA ALA A 23 -28.55 44.68 5.35
C ALA A 23 -28.02 43.98 4.10
N VAL A 24 -27.69 44.70 3.02
CA VAL A 24 -27.10 44.16 1.82
C VAL A 24 -25.71 43.53 2.09
N VAL A 25 -24.86 44.26 2.85
CA VAL A 25 -23.53 43.75 3.24
C VAL A 25 -23.64 42.47 4.08
N CYS A 26 -24.56 42.45 5.08
CA CYS A 26 -24.79 41.24 5.87
C CYS A 26 -25.30 40.07 5.02
N MET A 27 -26.19 40.34 4.08
CA MET A 27 -26.73 39.31 3.19
C MET A 27 -25.65 38.74 2.26
N THR A 28 -24.77 39.56 1.71
CA THR A 28 -23.65 39.12 0.89
C THR A 28 -22.61 38.32 1.66
N LEU A 29 -22.29 38.74 2.89
CA LEU A 29 -21.41 38.01 3.77
C LEU A 29 -22.00 36.65 4.17
N MET A 30 -23.29 36.62 4.50
CA MET A 30 -23.96 35.35 4.83
C MET A 30 -23.98 34.40 3.62
N ALA A 31 -24.27 34.89 2.43
CA ALA A 31 -24.21 34.08 1.20
C ALA A 31 -22.80 33.55 0.96
N ALA A 32 -21.76 34.35 1.13
CA ALA A 32 -20.37 33.93 1.00
C ALA A 32 -20.00 32.85 2.00
N VAL A 33 -20.39 32.96 3.26
CA VAL A 33 -20.13 31.96 4.31
C VAL A 33 -20.85 30.63 3.97
N LEU A 34 -22.09 30.70 3.53
CA LEU A 34 -22.85 29.50 3.15
C LEU A 34 -22.19 28.79 1.96
N THR A 35 -21.76 29.55 0.94
CA THR A 35 -21.06 28.97 -0.24
C THR A 35 -19.75 28.31 0.15
N ILE A 36 -18.95 28.97 1.00
CA ILE A 36 -17.68 28.38 1.49
C ILE A 36 -17.95 27.11 2.30
N TRP A 37 -19.00 27.10 3.10
CA TRP A 37 -19.33 25.93 3.92
C TRP A 37 -19.80 24.74 3.08
N ASP A 38 -20.55 25.00 2.04
CA ASP A 38 -21.04 24.01 1.09
C ASP A 38 -19.89 23.41 0.26
N LEU A 39 -19.04 24.26 -0.29
CA LEU A 39 -17.80 23.85 -1.00
C LEU A 39 -16.89 23.01 -0.10
N ARG A 40 -16.73 23.36 1.16
CA ARG A 40 -15.92 22.61 2.10
C ARG A 40 -16.51 21.22 2.39
N ARG A 41 -17.82 21.13 2.53
CA ARG A 41 -18.51 19.84 2.73
C ARG A 41 -18.39 18.92 1.51
N GLU A 42 -18.53 19.48 0.34
CA GLU A 42 -18.42 18.75 -0.92
C GLU A 42 -16.97 18.26 -1.14
N ALA A 43 -15.98 19.11 -0.91
CA ALA A 43 -14.58 18.73 -0.98
C ALA A 43 -14.25 17.58 -0.01
N VAL A 44 -14.65 17.63 1.25
CA VAL A 44 -14.38 16.58 2.24
C VAL A 44 -15.04 15.26 1.84
N LYS A 45 -16.26 15.27 1.31
CA LYS A 45 -16.93 14.04 0.84
C LYS A 45 -16.20 13.42 -0.35
N THR A 46 -15.85 14.23 -1.35
CA THR A 46 -15.15 13.76 -2.55
C THR A 46 -13.80 13.15 -2.20
N TYR A 47 -13.02 13.80 -1.33
CA TYR A 47 -11.74 13.24 -0.87
C TYR A 47 -11.91 11.93 -0.08
N SER A 48 -12.97 11.81 0.73
CA SER A 48 -13.22 10.58 1.48
C SER A 48 -13.57 9.41 0.57
N GLU A 49 -14.43 9.61 -0.43
CA GLU A 49 -14.82 8.61 -1.41
C GLU A 49 -13.62 8.20 -2.32
N GLU A 50 -12.76 9.16 -2.67
CA GLU A 50 -11.58 8.93 -3.48
C GLU A 50 -10.52 8.10 -2.71
N ILE A 51 -10.30 8.40 -1.43
CA ILE A 51 -9.40 7.63 -0.55
C ILE A 51 -9.94 6.21 -0.33
N GLU A 52 -11.24 6.05 -0.12
CA GLU A 52 -11.86 4.73 0.06
C GLU A 52 -11.72 3.87 -1.21
N ASN A 53 -12.00 4.44 -2.38
CA ASN A 53 -11.82 3.76 -3.67
C ASN A 53 -10.36 3.38 -3.94
N LEU A 54 -9.41 4.27 -3.61
CA LEU A 54 -7.98 3.96 -3.71
C LEU A 54 -7.58 2.84 -2.74
N GLY A 55 -8.10 2.87 -1.51
CA GLY A 55 -7.85 1.82 -0.52
C GLY A 55 -8.31 0.45 -0.99
N VAL A 56 -9.51 0.35 -1.55
CA VAL A 56 -10.05 -0.90 -2.13
C VAL A 56 -9.20 -1.36 -3.31
N ALA A 57 -8.83 -0.46 -4.23
CA ALA A 57 -8.01 -0.80 -5.38
C ALA A 57 -6.61 -1.32 -4.97
N PHE A 58 -5.97 -0.69 -3.98
CA PHE A 58 -4.69 -1.17 -3.43
C PHE A 58 -4.83 -2.51 -2.72
N ALA A 59 -5.89 -2.72 -1.95
CA ALA A 59 -6.14 -4.00 -1.29
C ALA A 59 -6.33 -5.12 -2.31
N GLU A 60 -7.08 -4.89 -3.37
CA GLU A 60 -7.30 -5.86 -4.44
C GLU A 60 -5.99 -6.15 -5.21
N GLN A 61 -5.21 -5.12 -5.54
CA GLN A 61 -3.92 -5.29 -6.19
C GLN A 61 -2.95 -6.09 -5.32
N THR A 62 -2.89 -5.81 -4.02
CA THR A 62 -2.05 -6.56 -3.07
C THR A 62 -2.48 -8.02 -2.98
N SER A 63 -3.79 -8.27 -2.88
CA SER A 63 -4.34 -9.62 -2.86
C SER A 63 -3.96 -10.43 -4.11
N ARG A 64 -4.11 -9.84 -5.30
CA ARG A 64 -3.70 -10.48 -6.57
C ARG A 64 -2.20 -10.77 -6.61
N THR A 65 -1.38 -9.85 -6.08
CA THR A 65 0.06 -10.04 -5.99
C THR A 65 0.43 -11.21 -5.10
N LEU A 66 -0.18 -11.32 -3.93
CA LEU A 66 0.03 -12.44 -3.01
C LEU A 66 -0.43 -13.76 -3.63
N GLN A 67 -1.59 -13.80 -4.28
CA GLN A 67 -2.07 -14.99 -5.00
C GLN A 67 -1.10 -15.44 -6.09
N ALA A 68 -0.49 -14.53 -6.83
CA ALA A 68 0.50 -14.86 -7.83
C ALA A 68 1.78 -15.47 -7.22
N VAL A 69 2.21 -14.96 -6.08
CA VAL A 69 3.34 -15.52 -5.32
C VAL A 69 3.01 -16.91 -4.82
N ASP A 70 1.86 -17.11 -4.18
CA ASP A 70 1.43 -18.41 -3.66
C ASP A 70 1.36 -19.46 -4.78
N LEU A 71 0.79 -19.10 -5.94
CA LEU A 71 0.74 -20.01 -7.09
C LEU A 71 2.13 -20.46 -7.56
N VAL A 72 3.11 -19.55 -7.58
CA VAL A 72 4.48 -19.91 -7.96
C VAL A 72 5.15 -20.75 -6.89
N LEU A 73 4.93 -20.47 -5.61
CA LEU A 73 5.44 -21.28 -4.51
C LEU A 73 4.86 -22.69 -4.55
N ASP A 74 3.56 -22.85 -4.80
CA ASP A 74 2.92 -24.15 -4.96
C ASP A 74 3.52 -24.93 -6.14
N GLN A 75 3.75 -24.29 -7.28
CA GLN A 75 4.42 -24.94 -8.42
C GLN A 75 5.83 -25.41 -8.08
N VAL A 76 6.60 -24.62 -7.31
CA VAL A 76 7.94 -25.02 -6.86
C VAL A 76 7.83 -26.20 -5.89
N LYS A 77 6.91 -26.13 -4.93
CA LYS A 77 6.64 -27.19 -3.95
C LYS A 77 6.23 -28.51 -4.63
N ASP A 78 5.26 -28.45 -5.54
CA ASP A 78 4.80 -29.63 -6.28
C ASP A 78 5.92 -30.28 -7.07
N ARG A 79 6.80 -29.47 -7.66
CA ARG A 79 7.97 -30.00 -8.38
C ARG A 79 9.00 -30.62 -7.45
N VAL A 80 9.20 -30.05 -6.26
CA VAL A 80 10.07 -30.63 -5.22
C VAL A 80 9.50 -31.97 -4.75
N LEU A 81 8.23 -32.02 -4.40
CA LEU A 81 7.53 -33.23 -3.96
C LEU A 81 7.51 -34.32 -5.06
N GLY A 82 7.27 -33.92 -6.31
CA GLY A 82 7.31 -34.82 -7.47
C GLY A 82 8.72 -35.35 -7.83
N SER A 83 9.77 -34.80 -7.20
CA SER A 83 11.15 -35.27 -7.43
C SER A 83 11.51 -36.52 -6.64
N GLY A 84 10.61 -37.08 -5.82
CA GLY A 84 10.82 -38.30 -5.04
C GLY A 84 11.90 -38.19 -3.97
N ILE A 85 12.04 -37.01 -3.36
CA ILE A 85 13.01 -36.73 -2.33
C ILE A 85 12.49 -37.26 -1.00
N GLU A 86 13.19 -38.21 -0.41
CA GLU A 86 12.82 -38.81 0.89
C GLU A 86 13.79 -38.43 2.02
N THR A 87 14.99 -37.95 1.67
CA THR A 87 16.02 -37.64 2.67
C THR A 87 16.61 -36.25 2.48
N PRO A 88 17.06 -35.57 3.58
CA PRO A 88 17.72 -34.27 3.49
C PRO A 88 18.95 -34.24 2.58
N THR A 89 19.73 -35.35 2.53
CA THR A 89 20.88 -35.45 1.65
C THR A 89 20.49 -35.49 0.15
N GLN A 90 19.40 -36.21 -0.18
CA GLN A 90 18.85 -36.22 -1.53
C GLN A 90 18.32 -34.84 -1.91
N PHE A 91 17.69 -34.11 -0.96
CA PHE A 91 17.22 -32.74 -1.15
C PHE A 91 18.38 -31.82 -1.57
N GLU A 92 19.49 -31.83 -0.85
CA GLU A 92 20.67 -31.02 -1.17
C GLU A 92 21.27 -31.42 -2.55
N GLN A 93 21.47 -32.70 -2.80
CA GLN A 93 22.09 -33.19 -4.04
C GLN A 93 21.27 -32.90 -5.29
N LEU A 94 19.97 -33.13 -5.23
CA LEU A 94 19.08 -32.96 -6.40
C LEU A 94 18.77 -31.50 -6.66
N LEU A 95 18.51 -30.69 -5.59
CA LEU A 95 18.05 -29.33 -5.74
C LEU A 95 19.20 -28.32 -5.87
N SER A 96 20.44 -28.67 -5.54
CA SER A 96 21.61 -27.78 -5.73
C SER A 96 22.02 -27.59 -7.19
N GLY A 97 21.47 -28.40 -8.10
CA GLY A 97 21.88 -28.44 -9.51
C GLY A 97 21.45 -27.20 -10.34
N ARG A 98 22.19 -26.97 -11.45
CA ARG A 98 21.92 -25.85 -12.37
C ARG A 98 20.52 -25.91 -12.99
N LYS A 99 19.94 -27.08 -13.17
CA LYS A 99 18.56 -27.25 -13.69
C LYS A 99 17.53 -26.58 -12.78
N TRP A 100 17.71 -26.70 -11.47
CA TRP A 100 16.85 -26.06 -10.48
C TRP A 100 17.05 -24.56 -10.44
N HIS A 101 18.29 -24.08 -10.55
CA HIS A 101 18.55 -22.65 -10.70
C HIS A 101 17.81 -22.05 -11.90
N GLN A 102 17.90 -22.69 -13.06
CA GLN A 102 17.18 -22.25 -14.26
C GLN A 102 15.65 -22.25 -14.06
N PHE A 103 15.13 -23.31 -13.46
CA PHE A 103 13.71 -23.40 -13.14
C PHE A 103 13.25 -22.26 -12.23
N LEU A 104 13.97 -21.99 -11.14
CA LEU A 104 13.65 -20.87 -10.24
C LEU A 104 13.75 -19.51 -10.95
N THR A 105 14.75 -19.35 -11.80
CA THR A 105 14.95 -18.13 -12.59
C THR A 105 13.78 -17.91 -13.55
N ASP A 106 13.31 -18.96 -14.21
CA ASP A 106 12.18 -18.86 -15.13
C ASP A 106 10.87 -18.56 -14.40
N ARG A 107 10.67 -19.11 -13.21
CA ARG A 107 9.52 -18.80 -12.36
C ARG A 107 9.54 -17.35 -11.85
N LEU A 108 10.71 -16.84 -11.49
CA LEU A 108 10.89 -15.46 -11.05
C LEU A 108 10.51 -14.45 -12.15
N LYS A 109 10.71 -14.77 -13.42
CA LYS A 109 10.31 -13.89 -14.53
C LYS A 109 8.81 -13.59 -14.56
N ASN A 110 8.00 -14.50 -14.03
CA ASN A 110 6.54 -14.34 -13.93
C ASN A 110 6.11 -13.59 -12.66
N LEU A 111 7.06 -13.20 -11.81
CA LEU A 111 6.82 -12.47 -10.55
C LEU A 111 7.65 -11.19 -10.51
N PRO A 112 7.27 -10.14 -11.26
CA PRO A 112 8.03 -8.89 -11.34
C PRO A 112 8.18 -8.17 -10.00
N GLN A 113 7.32 -8.46 -9.04
CA GLN A 113 7.34 -7.93 -7.68
C GLN A 113 8.23 -8.70 -6.71
N ALA A 114 8.68 -9.92 -7.08
CA ALA A 114 9.58 -10.71 -6.24
C ALA A 114 11.04 -10.46 -6.65
N ASP A 115 11.90 -10.32 -5.65
CA ASP A 115 13.31 -10.08 -5.85
C ASP A 115 14.09 -11.35 -6.15
N ALA A 116 13.78 -12.44 -5.46
CA ALA A 116 14.44 -13.73 -5.61
C ALA A 116 13.54 -14.89 -5.13
N LEU A 117 13.75 -16.05 -5.71
CA LEU A 117 13.26 -17.32 -5.20
C LEU A 117 14.46 -18.11 -4.69
N ALA A 118 14.35 -18.70 -3.50
CA ALA A 118 15.39 -19.51 -2.91
C ALA A 118 14.83 -20.81 -2.34
N LEU A 119 15.61 -21.88 -2.43
CA LEU A 119 15.37 -23.14 -1.74
C LEU A 119 16.28 -23.19 -0.51
N ILE A 120 15.68 -23.41 0.62
CA ILE A 120 16.35 -23.44 1.92
C ILE A 120 15.98 -24.77 2.56
N ASP A 121 16.93 -25.45 3.18
CA ASP A 121 16.69 -26.67 3.92
C ASP A 121 16.14 -26.43 5.34
N ALA A 122 15.82 -27.48 6.05
CA ALA A 122 15.28 -27.40 7.41
C ALA A 122 16.26 -26.78 8.42
N ASP A 123 17.56 -26.80 8.13
CA ASP A 123 18.59 -26.21 8.97
C ASP A 123 18.81 -24.71 8.72
N GLY A 124 18.15 -24.16 7.67
CA GLY A 124 18.29 -22.76 7.29
C GLY A 124 19.37 -22.49 6.26
N LYS A 125 19.99 -23.54 5.70
CA LYS A 125 21.01 -23.43 4.67
C LYS A 125 20.39 -23.23 3.31
N ARG A 126 20.84 -22.23 2.56
CA ARG A 126 20.40 -21.99 1.19
C ARG A 126 20.99 -23.03 0.22
N ILE A 127 20.14 -23.83 -0.41
CA ILE A 127 20.53 -24.88 -1.34
C ILE A 127 20.57 -24.35 -2.77
N ASN A 128 19.60 -23.54 -3.17
CA ASN A 128 19.55 -22.94 -4.50
C ASN A 128 18.85 -21.56 -4.48
N ALA A 129 19.07 -20.76 -5.52
CA ALA A 129 18.43 -19.45 -5.66
C ALA A 129 18.35 -19.05 -7.13
N SER A 130 17.37 -18.22 -7.48
CA SER A 130 17.11 -17.75 -8.85
C SER A 130 18.07 -16.68 -9.36
N ARG A 131 18.72 -15.91 -8.45
CA ARG A 131 19.51 -14.72 -8.84
C ARG A 131 20.93 -15.00 -9.27
N ARG A 132 21.60 -15.95 -8.63
CA ARG A 132 23.04 -16.16 -8.83
C ARG A 132 23.38 -17.65 -8.85
N TRP A 133 24.21 -18.04 -9.79
CA TRP A 133 24.79 -19.37 -9.87
C TRP A 133 26.32 -19.26 -10.06
N PRO A 134 27.14 -20.05 -9.37
CA PRO A 134 26.77 -20.96 -8.27
C PRO A 134 26.28 -20.18 -7.03
N VAL A 135 25.49 -20.86 -6.21
CA VAL A 135 24.90 -20.26 -5.01
C VAL A 135 25.96 -20.10 -3.93
N SER A 136 26.11 -18.89 -3.39
CA SER A 136 26.95 -18.70 -2.21
C SER A 136 26.29 -19.31 -0.98
N ALA A 137 27.05 -19.98 -0.14
CA ALA A 137 26.57 -20.46 1.14
C ALA A 137 26.08 -19.29 1.97
N THR A 138 24.80 -19.30 2.31
CA THR A 138 24.18 -18.31 3.21
C THR A 138 23.34 -19.09 4.17
N ASP A 139 23.51 -18.78 5.44
CA ASP A 139 22.80 -19.37 6.55
C ASP A 139 21.67 -18.42 6.97
N PHE A 140 20.46 -18.95 7.11
CA PHE A 140 19.26 -18.28 7.55
C PHE A 140 18.69 -18.90 8.83
N SER A 141 19.46 -19.74 9.53
CA SER A 141 19.03 -20.47 10.73
C SER A 141 18.52 -19.57 11.86
N ASP A 142 18.99 -18.31 11.89
CA ASP A 142 18.62 -17.26 12.85
C ASP A 142 17.37 -16.48 12.47
N ARG A 143 16.74 -16.79 11.32
CA ARG A 143 15.59 -16.03 10.82
C ARG A 143 14.27 -16.53 11.38
N ASP A 144 13.36 -15.57 11.62
CA ASP A 144 12.03 -15.81 12.20
C ASP A 144 11.21 -16.86 11.43
N PHE A 145 11.31 -16.86 10.10
CA PHE A 145 10.59 -17.82 9.27
C PHE A 145 11.12 -19.26 9.45
N ILE A 146 12.41 -19.45 9.67
CA ILE A 146 12.97 -20.79 9.97
C ILE A 146 12.47 -21.28 11.33
N ALA A 147 12.47 -20.40 12.34
CA ALA A 147 11.92 -20.73 13.66
C ALA A 147 10.42 -21.08 13.56
N TYR A 148 9.67 -20.34 12.75
CA TYR A 148 8.26 -20.61 12.51
C TYR A 148 8.03 -21.99 11.90
N PHE A 149 8.71 -22.33 10.79
CA PHE A 149 8.52 -23.61 10.11
C PHE A 149 9.06 -24.82 10.90
N ARG A 150 9.99 -24.62 11.83
CA ARG A 150 10.41 -25.68 12.75
C ARG A 150 9.35 -26.05 13.79
N LEU A 151 8.45 -25.11 14.10
CA LEU A 151 7.37 -25.30 15.07
C LEU A 151 6.03 -25.71 14.44
N HIS A 152 5.91 -25.60 13.13
CA HIS A 152 4.67 -25.86 12.41
C HIS A 152 4.94 -26.81 11.25
N ASP A 153 4.49 -28.05 11.37
CA ASP A 153 4.64 -29.10 10.34
C ASP A 153 3.68 -28.95 9.17
N GLU A 154 2.69 -28.05 9.28
CA GLU A 154 1.72 -27.84 8.21
C GLU A 154 2.29 -26.93 7.12
N PRO A 155 1.99 -27.24 5.82
CA PRO A 155 2.38 -26.38 4.72
C PRO A 155 1.62 -25.04 4.82
N ALA A 156 2.33 -24.00 5.21
CA ALA A 156 1.79 -22.66 5.36
C ALA A 156 2.69 -21.62 4.68
N SER A 157 2.10 -20.49 4.31
CA SER A 157 2.85 -19.31 3.88
C SER A 157 3.15 -18.42 5.07
N PHE A 158 4.41 -18.01 5.22
CA PHE A 158 4.84 -17.08 6.26
C PHE A 158 5.24 -15.74 5.65
N LEU A 159 4.64 -14.67 6.13
CA LEU A 159 4.99 -13.31 5.76
C LEU A 159 5.76 -12.67 6.91
N GLY A 160 7.09 -12.60 6.76
CA GLY A 160 7.97 -11.95 7.73
C GLY A 160 8.28 -10.51 7.36
N CYS A 161 8.38 -9.63 8.37
CA CYS A 161 8.95 -8.31 8.22
C CYS A 161 10.47 -8.39 8.36
N ARG A 162 11.18 -7.56 7.59
CA ARG A 162 12.65 -7.49 7.59
C ARG A 162 13.13 -6.52 8.66
#